data_aaa70b71706d6d27c6ad9a1130b6410d
#
_entry.id   aaa70b71706d6d27c6ad9a1130b6410d
#
_cell.length_a   1.000
_cell.length_b   1.000
_cell.length_c   1.000
_cell.angle_alpha   90.00
_cell.angle_beta   90.00
_cell.angle_gamma   90.00
#
_symmetry.space_group_name_H-M   'P 1'
#
loop_
_entity.id
_entity.type
_entity.pdbx_description
1 polymer ?
#
loop_
_entity_poly.entity_id
_entity_poly.type
_entity_poly.pdbx_seq_one_letter_code
_entity_poly.pdbx_strand_id
1 'polypeptide(L)'
;MALNVTDSNFKELLNKGQLVVVDFWAPWCGPCKMVGPVIEELAKDYEGKVIIGKCDVDENSDLPGEFGIRNIPTVLFFKDGEVVDKQVGAAPKATYDAKIKQHM
;
A
#
# COMPACT_ATOMS: atom_id res chain seq x y z
N MET A 1 11.67 2.64 -6.14
CA MET A 1 11.50 2.08 -4.78
C MET A 1 10.13 2.49 -4.21
N ALA A 2 9.55 1.63 -3.39
CA ALA A 2 8.33 1.98 -2.70
C ALA A 2 8.58 3.14 -1.72
N LEU A 3 7.61 4.05 -1.62
CA LEU A 3 7.71 5.18 -0.71
C LEU A 3 7.47 4.72 0.73
N ASN A 4 8.06 5.44 1.67
CA ASN A 4 7.75 5.24 3.07
C ASN A 4 6.51 6.09 3.40
N VAL A 5 5.38 5.44 3.58
CA VAL A 5 4.11 6.11 3.91
C VAL A 5 4.00 6.20 5.43
N THR A 6 3.76 7.40 5.92
CA THR A 6 3.71 7.68 7.36
C THR A 6 2.42 8.40 7.72
N ASP A 7 2.12 8.44 9.02
CA ASP A 7 0.98 9.20 9.53
C ASP A 7 1.05 10.68 9.10
N SER A 8 2.28 11.20 8.90
CA SER A 8 2.48 12.62 8.58
C SER A 8 2.45 12.95 7.09
N ASN A 9 2.75 12.00 6.20
CA ASN A 9 2.80 12.29 4.76
C ASN A 9 1.62 11.76 3.95
N PHE A 10 0.76 10.95 4.55
CA PHE A 10 -0.30 10.24 3.86
C PHE A 10 -1.27 11.17 3.12
N LYS A 11 -1.75 12.21 3.81
CA LYS A 11 -2.73 13.14 3.20
C LYS A 11 -2.18 13.83 1.97
N GLU A 12 -0.91 14.20 2.02
CA GLU A 12 -0.24 14.83 0.88
C GLU A 12 -0.19 13.88 -0.31
N LEU A 13 0.10 12.59 -0.06
CA LEU A 13 0.14 11.60 -1.13
C LEU A 13 -1.22 11.42 -1.78
N LEU A 14 -2.30 11.43 -1.01
CA LEU A 14 -3.66 11.32 -1.53
C LEU A 14 -4.06 12.47 -2.44
N ASN A 15 -3.45 13.63 -2.28
CA ASN A 15 -3.82 14.84 -3.01
C ASN A 15 -3.12 15.00 -4.36
N LYS A 16 -2.36 14.01 -4.81
CA LYS A 16 -1.59 14.12 -6.06
C LYS A 16 -2.36 13.69 -7.30
N GLY A 17 -3.62 13.30 -7.15
CA GLY A 17 -4.47 12.94 -8.29
C GLY A 17 -4.14 11.59 -8.92
N GLN A 18 -3.37 10.75 -8.26
CA GLN A 18 -2.98 9.43 -8.72
C GLN A 18 -3.58 8.35 -7.84
N LEU A 19 -3.67 7.12 -8.38
CA LEU A 19 -3.96 5.95 -7.56
C LEU A 19 -2.84 5.80 -6.53
N VAL A 20 -3.20 5.54 -5.26
CA VAL A 20 -2.23 5.35 -4.18
C VAL A 20 -2.42 3.93 -3.62
N VAL A 21 -1.34 3.19 -3.55
CA VAL A 21 -1.31 1.81 -3.05
C VAL A 21 -0.43 1.79 -1.81
N VAL A 22 -0.98 1.31 -0.69
CA VAL A 22 -0.24 1.28 0.58
C VAL A 22 -0.23 -0.14 1.13
N ASP A 23 0.97 -0.67 1.33
CA ASP A 23 1.20 -1.97 1.96
C ASP A 23 1.43 -1.75 3.46
N PHE A 24 0.47 -2.16 4.28
CA PHE A 24 0.60 -2.13 5.74
C PHE A 24 1.31 -3.40 6.20
N TRP A 25 2.47 -3.23 6.83
CA TRP A 25 3.38 -4.33 7.16
C TRP A 25 4.08 -4.08 8.50
N ALA A 26 4.81 -5.09 8.99
CA ALA A 26 5.67 -4.96 10.16
C ALA A 26 6.92 -5.82 9.98
N PRO A 27 8.05 -5.44 10.60
CA PRO A 27 9.31 -6.19 10.46
C PRO A 27 9.23 -7.64 10.96
N TRP A 28 8.37 -7.92 11.94
CA TRP A 28 8.21 -9.25 12.53
C TRP A 28 7.23 -10.14 11.78
N CYS A 29 6.58 -9.63 10.76
CA CYS A 29 5.52 -10.33 10.03
C CYS A 29 6.11 -11.20 8.93
N GLY A 30 6.00 -12.53 9.06
CA GLY A 30 6.51 -13.48 8.07
C GLY A 30 5.91 -13.29 6.68
N PRO A 31 4.57 -13.33 6.53
CA PRO A 31 3.93 -13.15 5.22
C PRO A 31 4.23 -11.79 4.58
N CYS A 32 4.47 -10.76 5.37
CA CYS A 32 4.83 -9.44 4.86
C CYS A 32 6.15 -9.46 4.08
N LYS A 33 7.06 -10.36 4.47
CA LYS A 33 8.36 -10.50 3.80
C LYS A 33 8.24 -11.05 2.39
N MET A 34 7.14 -11.75 2.09
CA MET A 34 6.87 -12.25 0.74
C MET A 34 6.27 -11.14 -0.12
N VAL A 35 5.46 -10.27 0.47
CA VAL A 35 4.77 -9.18 -0.24
C VAL A 35 5.71 -8.00 -0.50
N GLY A 36 6.62 -7.71 0.42
CA GLY A 36 7.54 -6.58 0.31
C GLY A 36 8.24 -6.47 -1.03
N PRO A 37 8.95 -7.52 -1.48
CA PRO A 37 9.62 -7.49 -2.79
C PRO A 37 8.67 -7.27 -3.96
N VAL A 38 7.45 -7.80 -3.90
CA VAL A 38 6.43 -7.61 -4.92
C VAL A 38 6.02 -6.13 -4.98
N ILE A 39 5.82 -5.51 -3.83
CA ILE A 39 5.48 -4.08 -3.75
C ILE A 39 6.61 -3.22 -4.32
N GLU A 40 7.87 -3.58 -4.05
CA GLU A 40 9.02 -2.87 -4.61
C GLU A 40 9.06 -2.97 -6.14
N GLU A 41 8.79 -4.17 -6.68
CA GLU A 41 8.72 -4.35 -8.14
C GLU A 41 7.61 -3.51 -8.76
N LEU A 42 6.43 -3.52 -8.14
CA LEU A 42 5.29 -2.73 -8.61
C LEU A 42 5.60 -1.23 -8.57
N ALA A 43 6.27 -0.77 -7.50
CA ALA A 43 6.67 0.63 -7.40
C ALA A 43 7.57 1.05 -8.57
N LYS A 44 8.45 0.16 -8.98
CA LYS A 44 9.33 0.39 -10.13
C LYS A 44 8.53 0.38 -11.44
N ASP A 45 7.65 -0.61 -11.60
CA ASP A 45 6.87 -0.79 -12.83
C ASP A 45 5.94 0.40 -13.10
N TYR A 46 5.41 1.00 -12.04
CA TYR A 46 4.42 2.09 -12.15
C TYR A 46 4.98 3.45 -11.75
N GLU A 47 6.29 3.58 -11.68
CA GLU A 47 6.94 4.86 -11.33
C GLU A 47 6.42 5.99 -12.19
N GLY A 48 6.00 7.08 -11.54
CA GLY A 48 5.44 8.25 -12.23
C GLY A 48 3.97 8.11 -12.61
N LYS A 49 3.35 6.94 -12.45
CA LYS A 49 1.96 6.69 -12.83
C LYS A 49 1.08 6.38 -11.63
N VAL A 50 1.58 5.61 -10.68
CA VAL A 50 0.86 5.20 -9.48
C VAL A 50 1.79 5.42 -8.29
N ILE A 51 1.25 5.93 -7.20
CA ILE A 51 2.01 6.10 -5.97
C ILE A 51 1.93 4.79 -5.20
N ILE A 52 3.05 4.15 -4.99
CA ILE A 52 3.11 2.86 -4.28
C ILE A 52 4.07 3.00 -3.11
N GLY A 53 3.56 2.68 -1.92
CA GLY A 53 4.35 2.81 -0.71
C GLY A 53 4.06 1.73 0.32
N LYS A 54 4.84 1.77 1.39
CA LYS A 54 4.76 0.83 2.51
C LYS A 54 4.61 1.62 3.80
N CYS A 55 3.73 1.16 4.69
CA CYS A 55 3.50 1.78 5.98
C CYS A 55 3.80 0.75 7.07
N ASP A 56 4.85 1.01 7.86
CA ASP A 56 5.21 0.16 9.00
C ASP A 56 4.25 0.46 10.15
N VAL A 57 3.44 -0.53 10.52
CA VAL A 57 2.39 -0.35 11.54
C VAL A 57 2.95 -0.20 12.95
N ASP A 58 4.21 -0.61 13.18
CA ASP A 58 4.87 -0.41 14.47
C ASP A 58 5.27 1.04 14.69
N GLU A 59 5.59 1.75 13.61
CA GLU A 59 6.03 3.14 13.66
C GLU A 59 4.90 4.14 13.40
N ASN A 60 3.76 3.67 12.87
CA ASN A 60 2.64 4.52 12.48
C ASN A 60 1.35 3.90 12.98
N SER A 61 0.80 4.42 14.07
CA SER A 61 -0.41 3.87 14.68
C SER A 61 -1.69 4.52 14.18
N ASP A 62 -1.63 5.76 13.69
CA ASP A 62 -2.82 6.50 13.30
C ASP A 62 -3.48 5.92 12.05
N LEU A 63 -2.71 5.67 11.00
CA LEU A 63 -3.26 5.14 9.75
C LEU A 63 -3.87 3.75 9.91
N PRO A 64 -3.18 2.77 10.53
CA PRO A 64 -3.79 1.46 10.77
C PRO A 64 -5.07 1.56 11.58
N GLY A 65 -5.12 2.44 12.58
CA GLY A 65 -6.30 2.67 13.38
C GLY A 65 -7.44 3.26 12.58
N GLU A 66 -7.14 4.25 11.75
CA GLU A 66 -8.12 4.92 10.91
C GLU A 66 -8.80 3.97 9.92
N PHE A 67 -8.03 3.07 9.31
CA PHE A 67 -8.54 2.16 8.28
C PHE A 67 -8.87 0.77 8.81
N GLY A 68 -8.83 0.57 10.13
CA GLY A 68 -9.22 -0.69 10.74
C GLY A 68 -8.34 -1.87 10.35
N ILE A 69 -7.03 -1.63 10.19
CA ILE A 69 -6.08 -2.68 9.83
C ILE A 69 -5.88 -3.61 11.02
N ARG A 70 -6.33 -4.85 10.89
CA ARG A 70 -6.23 -5.87 11.95
C ARG A 70 -5.29 -7.00 11.58
N ASN A 71 -5.14 -7.24 10.28
CA ASN A 71 -4.29 -8.31 9.77
C ASN A 71 -3.26 -7.70 8.84
N ILE A 72 -2.04 -8.18 8.90
CA ILE A 72 -0.99 -7.76 7.98
C ILE A 72 -0.39 -9.00 7.31
N PRO A 73 0.03 -8.89 6.04
CA PRO A 73 -0.03 -7.68 5.22
C PRO A 73 -1.46 -7.36 4.79
N THR A 74 -1.79 -6.08 4.73
CA THR A 74 -3.01 -5.58 4.09
C THR A 74 -2.59 -4.48 3.14
N VAL A 75 -2.99 -4.58 1.89
CA VAL A 75 -2.72 -3.56 0.89
C VAL A 75 -4.02 -2.85 0.57
N LEU A 76 -4.03 -1.53 0.75
CA LEU A 76 -5.17 -0.68 0.43
C LEU A 76 -4.89 0.12 -0.83
N PHE A 77 -5.93 0.32 -1.63
CA PHE A 77 -5.88 1.09 -2.88
C PHE A 77 -6.78 2.31 -2.73
N PHE A 78 -6.22 3.49 -2.93
CA PHE A 78 -6.92 4.76 -2.75
C PHE A 78 -7.03 5.51 -4.08
N LYS A 79 -8.21 6.01 -4.39
CA LYS A 79 -8.44 6.88 -5.53
C LYS A 79 -9.32 8.04 -5.08
N ASP A 80 -8.91 9.27 -5.43
CA ASP A 80 -9.64 10.48 -5.05
C ASP A 80 -9.93 10.56 -3.54
N GLY A 81 -8.96 10.11 -2.73
CA GLY A 81 -9.03 10.19 -1.27
C GLY A 81 -9.81 9.06 -0.60
N GLU A 82 -10.32 8.09 -1.35
CA GLU A 82 -11.14 7.00 -0.82
C GLU A 82 -10.55 5.63 -1.11
N VAL A 83 -10.81 4.67 -0.23
CA VAL A 83 -10.42 3.26 -0.46
C VAL A 83 -11.32 2.69 -1.55
N VAL A 84 -10.71 2.26 -2.66
CA VAL A 84 -11.44 1.67 -3.79
C VAL A 84 -11.24 0.17 -3.90
N ASP A 85 -10.20 -0.38 -3.26
CA ASP A 85 -9.94 -1.82 -3.26
C ASP A 85 -9.03 -2.18 -2.10
N LYS A 86 -8.94 -3.48 -1.81
CA LYS A 86 -8.03 -3.99 -0.78
C LYS A 86 -7.63 -5.43 -1.07
N GLN A 87 -6.48 -5.82 -0.53
CA GLN A 87 -6.03 -7.20 -0.53
C GLN A 87 -5.52 -7.53 0.86
N VAL A 88 -6.20 -8.43 1.55
CA VAL A 88 -5.80 -8.89 2.88
C VAL A 88 -5.03 -10.20 2.74
N GLY A 89 -3.87 -10.28 3.38
CA GLY A 89 -2.99 -11.43 3.31
C GLY A 89 -2.09 -11.38 2.07
N ALA A 90 -1.11 -12.31 2.04
CA ALA A 90 -0.17 -12.38 0.93
C ALA A 90 -0.86 -12.86 -0.34
N ALA A 91 -0.47 -12.28 -1.47
CA ALA A 91 -0.98 -12.63 -2.77
C ALA A 91 0.14 -12.51 -3.82
N PRO A 92 0.01 -13.17 -4.97
CA PRO A 92 1.01 -13.04 -6.02
C PRO A 92 0.94 -11.66 -6.68
N LYS A 93 2.04 -11.25 -7.31
CA LYS A 93 2.15 -9.95 -7.97
C LYS A 93 0.99 -9.67 -8.92
N ALA A 94 0.54 -10.68 -9.67
CA ALA A 94 -0.55 -10.54 -10.63
C ALA A 94 -1.85 -10.03 -9.99
N THR A 95 -2.11 -10.40 -8.74
CA THR A 95 -3.31 -9.96 -8.02
C THR A 95 -3.29 -8.44 -7.82
N TYR A 96 -2.15 -7.91 -7.35
CA TYR A 96 -2.00 -6.47 -7.14
C TYR A 96 -2.00 -5.71 -8.46
N ASP A 97 -1.31 -6.24 -9.46
CA ASP A 97 -1.22 -5.64 -10.77
C ASP A 97 -2.60 -5.48 -11.42
N ALA A 98 -3.43 -6.51 -11.31
CA ALA A 98 -4.80 -6.48 -11.84
C ALA A 98 -5.63 -5.39 -11.16
N LYS A 99 -5.52 -5.26 -9.83
CA LYS A 99 -6.24 -4.23 -9.07
C LYS A 99 -5.76 -2.83 -9.44
N ILE A 100 -4.46 -2.66 -9.63
CA ILE A 100 -3.89 -1.38 -10.06
C ILE A 100 -4.48 -0.99 -11.43
N LYS A 101 -4.47 -1.89 -12.38
CA LYS A 101 -4.98 -1.64 -13.73
C LYS A 101 -6.47 -1.33 -13.73
N GLN A 102 -7.22 -1.98 -12.84
CA GLN A 102 -8.66 -1.75 -12.72
C GLN A 102 -8.97 -0.33 -12.27
N HIS A 103 -8.14 0.26 -11.42
CA HIS A 103 -8.42 1.54 -10.78
C HIS A 103 -7.58 2.72 -11.27
N MET A 104 -6.66 2.49 -12.17
CA MET A 104 -5.85 3.55 -12.77
C MET A 104 -6.67 4.57 -13.52
#